data_b67c9932053eaf3274f0ec38218258f6
#
_entry.id   b67c9932053eaf3274f0ec38218258f6
#
_cell.length_a   1.000
_cell.length_b   1.000
_cell.length_c   1.000
_cell.angle_alpha   90.00
_cell.angle_beta   90.00
_cell.angle_gamma   90.00
#
_symmetry.space_group_name_H-M   'P 1'
#
loop_
_entity.id
_entity.type
_entity.pdbx_description
1 polymer ?
#
loop_
_entity_poly.entity_id
_entity_poly.type
_entity_poly.pdbx_seq_one_letter_code
_entity_poly.pdbx_strand_id
1 'polypeptide(L)'
;FCRTYGGFSPRFRRDGLLVAAPERDDGRRIVIGADSPVLSCTLREDHYGVLTEVLVIDKTRNVSYSVKNQDMIDRGGQCRRVVYTPGQSTWAAMRYTGEYQIRRSREEEVTIELELAGCFLAFPGDVVRLRLEALGIDGEYRVAEAENTASPERGEVSRLTLRERM
;
A
#
# COMPACT_ATOMS: atom_id res chain seq x y z
N PHE A 1 -7.21 16.20 -2.51
CA PHE A 1 -7.72 16.03 -3.88
C PHE A 1 -7.09 14.79 -4.54
N CYS A 2 -5.75 14.73 -4.71
CA CYS A 2 -5.07 13.63 -5.39
C CYS A 2 -5.42 12.25 -4.82
N ARG A 3 -5.40 12.10 -3.49
CA ARG A 3 -5.71 10.83 -2.82
C ARG A 3 -7.18 10.42 -2.89
N THR A 4 -8.09 11.35 -3.03
CA THR A 4 -9.53 11.04 -3.00
C THR A 4 -10.10 10.85 -4.40
N TYR A 5 -9.68 11.68 -5.35
CA TYR A 5 -10.26 11.76 -6.68
C TYR A 5 -9.27 11.46 -7.80
N GLY A 6 -8.00 11.78 -7.59
CA GLY A 6 -6.95 11.58 -8.59
C GLY A 6 -6.42 10.15 -8.67
N GLY A 7 -6.74 9.33 -7.68
CA GLY A 7 -6.33 7.94 -7.65
C GLY A 7 -4.83 7.72 -7.47
N PHE A 8 -4.11 8.70 -6.88
CA PHE A 8 -2.69 8.57 -6.58
C PHE A 8 -2.28 9.38 -5.36
N SER A 9 -1.18 8.99 -4.73
CA SER A 9 -0.54 9.75 -3.65
C SER A 9 0.69 10.46 -4.19
N PRO A 10 0.79 11.82 -4.05
CA PRO A 10 2.04 12.52 -4.36
C PRO A 10 3.16 12.01 -3.47
N ARG A 11 4.33 11.77 -4.05
CA ARG A 11 5.51 11.27 -3.35
C ARG A 11 6.79 11.93 -3.86
N PHE A 12 7.79 11.98 -3.02
CA PHE A 12 9.14 12.38 -3.43
C PHE A 12 9.92 11.14 -3.87
N ARG A 13 10.65 11.29 -4.96
CA ARG A 13 11.65 10.32 -5.40
C ARG A 13 12.97 10.53 -4.66
N ARG A 14 13.92 9.60 -4.84
CA ARG A 14 15.28 9.69 -4.27
C ARG A 14 16.04 10.93 -4.69
N ASP A 15 15.77 11.43 -5.88
CA ASP A 15 16.36 12.65 -6.44
C ASP A 15 15.71 13.94 -5.94
N GLY A 16 14.77 13.84 -5.01
CA GLY A 16 14.02 14.96 -4.45
C GLY A 16 12.89 15.49 -5.33
N LEU A 17 12.65 14.89 -6.50
CA LEU A 17 11.56 15.28 -7.38
C LEU A 17 10.21 14.84 -6.81
N LEU A 18 9.25 15.78 -6.76
CA LEU A 18 7.86 15.48 -6.46
C LEU A 18 7.17 14.83 -7.66
N VAL A 19 6.69 13.61 -7.48
CA VAL A 19 5.92 12.89 -8.48
C VAL A 19 4.46 12.90 -8.09
N ALA A 20 3.62 13.46 -8.96
CA ALA A 20 2.16 13.47 -8.85
C ALA A 20 1.56 12.64 -10.00
N ALA A 21 1.77 11.34 -9.94
CA ALA A 21 1.31 10.38 -10.93
C ALA A 21 0.90 9.07 -10.24
N PRO A 22 0.08 8.23 -10.89
CA PRO A 22 -0.22 6.89 -10.41
C PRO A 22 1.07 6.13 -10.07
N GLU A 23 1.00 5.29 -9.06
CA GLU A 23 2.13 4.46 -8.69
C GLU A 23 2.50 3.54 -9.83
N ARG A 24 3.79 3.55 -10.19
CA ARG A 24 4.39 2.62 -11.13
C ARG A 24 5.34 1.73 -10.38
N ASP A 25 5.52 0.56 -10.92
CA ASP A 25 6.39 -0.46 -10.39
C ASP A 25 7.83 -0.27 -10.91
N ASP A 26 8.36 0.92 -10.71
CA ASP A 26 9.68 1.37 -11.12
C ASP A 26 10.70 1.41 -9.97
N GLY A 27 10.30 0.93 -8.78
CA GLY A 27 11.16 0.82 -7.63
C GLY A 27 12.26 -0.25 -7.81
N ARG A 28 13.35 -0.09 -7.05
CA ARG A 28 14.41 -1.10 -7.01
C ARG A 28 13.86 -2.39 -6.42
N ARG A 29 14.24 -3.54 -6.99
CA ARG A 29 13.94 -4.85 -6.44
C ARG A 29 15.04 -5.31 -5.50
N ILE A 30 14.65 -5.72 -4.32
CA ILE A 30 15.51 -6.17 -3.23
C ILE A 30 15.04 -7.57 -2.83
N VAL A 31 15.98 -8.46 -2.54
CA VAL A 31 15.66 -9.80 -2.05
C VAL A 31 16.11 -9.90 -0.60
N ILE A 32 15.19 -10.30 0.29
CA ILE A 32 15.46 -10.60 1.69
C ILE A 32 15.04 -12.06 1.92
N GLY A 33 15.98 -12.89 2.32
CA GLY A 33 15.79 -14.31 2.51
C GLY A 33 16.48 -14.84 3.76
N ALA A 34 16.67 -16.16 3.83
CA ALA A 34 17.26 -16.85 4.98
C ALA A 34 18.65 -16.35 5.37
N ASP A 35 19.45 -15.93 4.37
CA ASP A 35 20.80 -15.43 4.59
C ASP A 35 20.85 -13.93 4.97
N SER A 36 19.70 -13.26 4.99
CA SER A 36 19.63 -11.85 5.38
C SER A 36 19.66 -11.71 6.90
N PRO A 37 20.31 -10.67 7.44
CA PRO A 37 20.47 -10.50 8.88
C PRO A 37 19.15 -10.00 9.54
N VAL A 38 18.09 -10.79 9.45
CA VAL A 38 16.77 -10.49 10.03
C VAL A 38 16.84 -10.64 11.55
N LEU A 39 16.55 -9.58 12.27
CA LEU A 39 16.47 -9.57 13.74
C LEU A 39 15.07 -9.90 14.22
N SER A 40 14.06 -9.31 13.58
CA SER A 40 12.66 -9.58 13.86
C SER A 40 11.80 -9.41 12.61
N CYS A 41 10.70 -10.15 12.56
CA CYS A 41 9.68 -10.03 11.54
C CYS A 41 8.31 -10.21 12.18
N THR A 42 7.45 -9.20 12.06
CA THR A 42 6.07 -9.23 12.54
C THR A 42 5.14 -9.09 11.36
N LEU A 43 4.31 -10.09 11.12
CA LEU A 43 3.21 -10.06 10.17
C LEU A 43 1.93 -9.66 10.90
N ARG A 44 1.28 -8.61 10.45
CA ARG A 44 -0.03 -8.17 10.91
C ARG A 44 -1.01 -8.22 9.75
N GLU A 45 -2.11 -8.93 9.97
CA GLU A 45 -3.28 -8.94 9.08
C GLU A 45 -4.44 -8.22 9.76
N ASP A 46 -4.99 -7.20 9.11
CA ASP A 46 -6.11 -6.42 9.62
C ASP A 46 -7.14 -6.20 8.52
N HIS A 47 -8.22 -6.94 8.59
CA HIS A 47 -9.33 -6.82 7.64
C HIS A 47 -10.33 -5.71 8.00
N TYR A 48 -10.11 -5.03 9.12
CA TYR A 48 -10.97 -3.94 9.55
C TYR A 48 -10.81 -2.73 8.65
N GLY A 49 -11.93 -2.24 8.11
CA GLY A 49 -11.93 -1.07 7.23
C GLY A 49 -11.65 -1.37 5.76
N VAL A 50 -11.37 -2.62 5.38
CA VAL A 50 -11.32 -3.01 3.97
C VAL A 50 -12.70 -2.86 3.35
N LEU A 51 -12.78 -2.05 2.27
CA LEU A 51 -14.04 -1.69 1.64
C LEU A 51 -14.59 -2.85 0.80
N THR A 52 -15.86 -3.15 1.00
CA THR A 52 -16.63 -4.10 0.18
C THR A 52 -17.32 -3.43 -0.99
N GLU A 53 -17.69 -2.14 -0.83
CA GLU A 53 -18.37 -1.38 -1.87
C GLU A 53 -18.02 0.10 -1.77
N VAL A 54 -17.78 0.73 -2.91
CA VAL A 54 -17.64 2.18 -3.02
C VAL A 54 -18.69 2.71 -3.99
N LEU A 55 -19.56 3.56 -3.50
CA LEU A 55 -20.53 4.28 -4.32
C LEU A 55 -19.96 5.67 -4.65
N VAL A 56 -19.65 5.89 -5.91
CA VAL A 56 -19.17 7.18 -6.41
C VAL A 56 -20.35 7.95 -6.98
N ILE A 57 -20.57 9.17 -6.50
CA ILE A 57 -21.72 10.01 -6.87
C ILE A 57 -21.24 11.32 -7.49
N ASP A 58 -21.71 11.60 -8.69
CA ASP A 58 -21.63 12.91 -9.34
C ASP A 58 -22.94 13.66 -9.11
N LYS A 59 -22.92 14.60 -8.17
CA LYS A 59 -24.13 15.40 -7.86
C LYS A 59 -24.54 16.34 -9.00
N THR A 60 -23.59 16.79 -9.81
CA THR A 60 -23.84 17.74 -10.91
C THR A 60 -24.64 17.09 -12.02
N ARG A 61 -24.34 15.81 -12.31
CA ARG A 61 -25.04 15.04 -13.35
C ARG A 61 -26.14 14.16 -12.78
N ASN A 62 -26.27 14.07 -11.45
CA ASN A 62 -27.18 13.18 -10.74
C ASN A 62 -27.00 11.69 -11.17
N VAL A 63 -25.76 11.24 -11.27
CA VAL A 63 -25.43 9.86 -11.62
C VAL A 63 -24.53 9.25 -10.55
N SER A 64 -24.59 7.92 -10.43
CA SER A 64 -23.78 7.16 -9.49
C SER A 64 -23.16 5.93 -10.16
N TYR A 65 -22.01 5.51 -9.65
CA TYR A 65 -21.33 4.29 -10.06
C TYR A 65 -20.89 3.50 -8.83
N SER A 66 -21.25 2.22 -8.77
CA SER A 66 -20.83 1.34 -7.68
C SER A 66 -19.70 0.43 -8.12
N VAL A 67 -18.64 0.36 -7.29
CA VAL A 67 -17.55 -0.60 -7.44
C VAL A 67 -17.58 -1.54 -6.26
N LYS A 68 -17.49 -2.83 -6.50
CA LYS A 68 -17.56 -3.88 -5.48
C LYS A 68 -16.26 -4.66 -5.40
N ASN A 69 -15.88 -4.99 -4.17
CA ASN A 69 -14.80 -5.93 -3.84
C ASN A 69 -15.45 -7.29 -3.53
N GLN A 70 -15.56 -8.13 -4.56
CA GLN A 70 -16.31 -9.38 -4.45
C GLN A 70 -15.65 -10.33 -3.43
N ASP A 71 -14.32 -10.39 -3.39
CA ASP A 71 -13.60 -11.25 -2.45
C ASP A 71 -13.94 -10.97 -0.98
N MET A 72 -14.02 -9.67 -0.64
CA MET A 72 -14.40 -9.27 0.72
C MET A 72 -15.87 -9.48 1.02
N ILE A 73 -16.75 -9.34 0.01
CA ILE A 73 -18.18 -9.65 0.14
C ILE A 73 -18.36 -11.16 0.41
N ASP A 74 -17.66 -12.01 -0.32
CA ASP A 74 -17.72 -13.46 -0.20
C ASP A 74 -17.19 -13.94 1.16
N ARG A 75 -16.24 -13.20 1.76
CA ARG A 75 -15.76 -13.41 3.14
C ARG A 75 -16.72 -12.87 4.21
N GLY A 76 -17.87 -12.31 3.82
CA GLY A 76 -18.86 -11.76 4.75
C GLY A 76 -18.60 -10.33 5.22
N GLY A 77 -17.65 -9.65 4.62
CA GLY A 77 -17.35 -8.24 4.93
C GLY A 77 -18.53 -7.31 4.61
N GLN A 78 -18.69 -6.25 5.41
CA GLN A 78 -19.75 -5.24 5.22
C GLN A 78 -19.18 -3.84 5.53
N CYS A 79 -18.36 -3.32 4.63
CA CYS A 79 -17.81 -1.97 4.76
C CYS A 79 -18.08 -1.18 3.47
N ARG A 80 -18.89 -0.14 3.55
CA ARG A 80 -19.28 0.69 2.42
C ARG A 80 -18.82 2.12 2.58
N ARG A 81 -18.46 2.74 1.46
CA ARG A 81 -18.07 4.14 1.42
C ARG A 81 -18.78 4.86 0.28
N VAL A 82 -19.21 6.09 0.56
CA VAL A 82 -19.74 7.00 -0.46
C VAL A 82 -18.70 8.07 -0.74
N VAL A 83 -18.41 8.29 -2.02
CA VAL A 83 -17.47 9.33 -2.48
C VAL A 83 -18.21 10.24 -3.46
N TYR A 84 -18.17 11.54 -3.18
CA TYR A 84 -18.72 12.55 -4.08
C TYR A 84 -17.64 13.11 -4.98
N THR A 85 -17.88 13.19 -6.27
CA THR A 85 -16.96 13.86 -7.20
C THR A 85 -17.08 15.38 -7.11
N PRO A 86 -15.99 16.14 -7.35
CA PRO A 86 -15.97 17.60 -7.18
C PRO A 86 -16.65 18.36 -8.32
N GLY A 87 -17.22 17.69 -9.31
CA GLY A 87 -17.86 18.28 -10.47
C GLY A 87 -18.28 17.21 -11.47
N GLN A 88 -18.48 17.60 -12.73
CA GLN A 88 -18.80 16.65 -13.78
C GLN A 88 -17.66 15.65 -13.99
N SER A 89 -17.98 14.37 -13.86
CA SER A 89 -17.01 13.27 -13.98
C SER A 89 -17.45 12.29 -15.06
N THR A 90 -16.50 11.79 -15.84
CA THR A 90 -16.75 10.71 -16.78
C THR A 90 -16.97 9.38 -16.04
N TRP A 91 -17.65 8.44 -16.67
CA TRP A 91 -17.83 7.09 -16.11
C TRP A 91 -16.49 6.41 -15.81
N ALA A 92 -15.50 6.60 -16.68
CA ALA A 92 -14.16 6.07 -16.47
C ALA A 92 -13.49 6.66 -15.22
N ALA A 93 -13.63 7.96 -14.99
CA ALA A 93 -13.11 8.63 -13.80
C ALA A 93 -13.80 8.15 -12.52
N MET A 94 -15.13 7.99 -12.55
CA MET A 94 -15.90 7.47 -11.41
C MET A 94 -15.50 6.03 -11.07
N ARG A 95 -15.36 5.18 -12.09
CA ARG A 95 -14.89 3.80 -11.92
C ARG A 95 -13.49 3.78 -11.32
N TYR A 96 -12.57 4.53 -11.88
CA TYR A 96 -11.19 4.61 -11.39
C TYR A 96 -11.12 5.10 -9.94
N THR A 97 -11.92 6.10 -9.58
CA THR A 97 -12.02 6.59 -8.19
C THR A 97 -12.50 5.48 -7.24
N GLY A 98 -13.52 4.74 -7.63
CA GLY A 98 -14.05 3.63 -6.81
C GLY A 98 -13.04 2.49 -6.65
N GLU A 99 -12.43 2.05 -7.75
CA GLU A 99 -11.37 1.02 -7.75
C GLU A 99 -10.17 1.45 -6.88
N TYR A 100 -9.77 2.71 -6.98
CA TYR A 100 -8.68 3.25 -6.16
C TYR A 100 -9.01 3.25 -4.67
N GLN A 101 -10.24 3.63 -4.29
CA GLN A 101 -10.66 3.62 -2.88
C GLN A 101 -10.66 2.20 -2.30
N ILE A 102 -11.12 1.20 -3.05
CA ILE A 102 -11.06 -0.21 -2.64
C ILE A 102 -9.61 -0.64 -2.49
N ARG A 103 -8.78 -0.43 -3.51
CA ARG A 103 -7.36 -0.78 -3.50
C ARG A 103 -6.63 -0.15 -2.31
N ARG A 104 -6.86 1.15 -2.09
CA ARG A 104 -6.25 1.86 -0.96
C ARG A 104 -6.69 1.32 0.40
N SER A 105 -7.93 0.87 0.53
CA SER A 105 -8.40 0.26 1.78
C SER A 105 -7.71 -1.09 2.09
N ARG A 106 -7.18 -1.75 1.07
CA ARG A 106 -6.44 -3.01 1.18
C ARG A 106 -4.95 -2.81 1.46
N GLU A 107 -4.40 -1.60 1.24
CA GLU A 107 -2.97 -1.33 1.44
C GLU A 107 -2.48 -1.65 2.86
N GLU A 108 -3.38 -1.58 3.85
CA GLU A 108 -3.08 -1.84 5.25
C GLU A 108 -3.58 -3.20 5.73
N GLU A 109 -4.21 -3.99 4.84
CA GLU A 109 -4.72 -5.33 5.17
C GLU A 109 -3.59 -6.26 5.61
N VAL A 110 -2.46 -6.19 4.91
CA VAL A 110 -1.25 -6.93 5.26
C VAL A 110 -0.10 -5.95 5.48
N THR A 111 0.42 -5.94 6.68
CA THR A 111 1.59 -5.12 7.04
C THR A 111 2.67 -6.03 7.65
N ILE A 112 3.88 -5.93 7.14
CA ILE A 112 5.04 -6.64 7.67
C ILE A 112 6.04 -5.61 8.21
N GLU A 113 6.33 -5.72 9.50
CA GLU A 113 7.39 -4.96 10.14
C GLU A 113 8.62 -5.85 10.23
N LEU A 114 9.70 -5.41 9.61
CA LEU A 114 10.97 -6.15 9.50
C LEU A 114 12.10 -5.34 10.11
N GLU A 115 12.83 -5.92 11.04
CA GLU A 115 14.09 -5.37 11.54
C GLU A 115 15.26 -6.16 10.99
N LEU A 116 16.26 -5.47 10.47
CA LEU A 116 17.51 -6.01 9.93
C LEU A 116 18.71 -5.43 10.66
N ALA A 117 19.70 -6.26 10.96
CA ALA A 117 20.99 -5.76 11.46
C ALA A 117 21.76 -5.08 10.33
N GLY A 118 22.37 -3.94 10.66
CA GLY A 118 23.13 -3.12 9.72
C GLY A 118 22.28 -2.11 8.97
N CYS A 119 22.96 -1.28 8.16
CA CYS A 119 22.33 -0.27 7.33
C CYS A 119 21.86 -0.89 6.01
N PHE A 120 20.58 -1.12 5.90
CA PHE A 120 19.94 -1.67 4.71
C PHE A 120 19.28 -0.56 3.90
N LEU A 121 19.86 -0.24 2.74
CA LEU A 121 19.39 0.86 1.89
C LEU A 121 18.12 0.45 1.10
N ALA A 122 16.98 0.59 1.74
CA ALA A 122 15.69 0.54 1.10
C ALA A 122 14.98 1.89 1.19
N PHE A 123 14.10 2.18 0.24
CA PHE A 123 13.36 3.43 0.19
C PHE A 123 11.88 3.17 -0.07
N PRO A 124 10.98 4.04 0.41
CA PRO A 124 9.56 3.96 0.07
C PRO A 124 9.35 3.86 -1.45
N GLY A 125 8.59 2.83 -1.86
CA GLY A 125 8.35 2.50 -3.26
C GLY A 125 9.24 1.40 -3.83
N ASP A 126 10.33 1.00 -3.16
CA ASP A 126 11.10 -0.19 -3.54
C ASP A 126 10.26 -1.46 -3.34
N VAL A 127 10.56 -2.49 -4.11
CA VAL A 127 9.90 -3.80 -4.01
C VAL A 127 10.83 -4.78 -3.32
N VAL A 128 10.35 -5.40 -2.26
CA VAL A 128 11.06 -6.44 -1.53
C VAL A 128 10.44 -7.80 -1.86
N ARG A 129 11.24 -8.71 -2.42
CA ARG A 129 10.93 -10.13 -2.46
C ARG A 129 11.35 -10.75 -1.13
N LEU A 130 10.38 -11.06 -0.28
CA LEU A 130 10.62 -11.62 1.04
C LEU A 130 10.43 -13.14 0.99
N ARG A 131 11.45 -13.90 1.42
CA ARG A 131 11.45 -15.36 1.49
C ARG A 131 11.92 -15.79 2.86
N LEU A 132 10.99 -15.91 3.79
CA LEU A 132 11.23 -16.37 5.16
C LEU A 132 10.43 -17.65 5.41
N GLU A 133 10.96 -18.78 4.94
CA GLU A 133 10.29 -20.08 5.00
C GLU A 133 9.91 -20.48 6.43
N ALA A 134 10.76 -20.15 7.40
CA ALA A 134 10.49 -20.43 8.83
C ALA A 134 9.22 -19.73 9.36
N LEU A 135 8.79 -18.66 8.71
CA LEU A 135 7.59 -17.88 9.05
C LEU A 135 6.44 -18.11 8.05
N GLY A 136 6.65 -18.96 7.04
CA GLY A 136 5.67 -19.19 5.99
C GLY A 136 5.46 -17.98 5.07
N ILE A 137 6.39 -17.03 5.04
CA ILE A 137 6.27 -15.80 4.25
C ILE A 137 7.08 -15.98 2.95
N ASP A 138 6.39 -15.98 1.81
CA ASP A 138 6.98 -15.91 0.48
C ASP A 138 6.13 -15.01 -0.43
N GLY A 139 6.59 -13.80 -0.67
CA GLY A 139 5.82 -12.83 -1.43
C GLY A 139 6.62 -11.62 -1.88
N GLU A 140 6.02 -10.81 -2.75
CA GLU A 140 6.53 -9.50 -3.12
C GLU A 140 5.75 -8.41 -2.40
N TYR A 141 6.46 -7.56 -1.70
CA TYR A 141 5.91 -6.48 -0.89
C TYR A 141 6.53 -5.16 -1.31
N ARG A 142 5.81 -4.07 -1.08
CA ARG A 142 6.32 -2.71 -1.31
C ARG A 142 6.79 -2.11 0.01
N VAL A 143 7.93 -1.45 -0.01
CA VAL A 143 8.41 -0.64 1.11
C VAL A 143 7.49 0.57 1.26
N ALA A 144 6.77 0.65 2.36
CA ALA A 144 5.96 1.80 2.74
C ALA A 144 6.79 2.81 3.51
N GLU A 145 7.58 2.33 4.46
CA GLU A 145 8.45 3.13 5.31
C GLU A 145 9.80 2.42 5.50
N ALA A 146 10.87 3.19 5.59
CA ALA A 146 12.21 2.70 5.89
C ALA A 146 12.88 3.66 6.87
N GLU A 147 13.38 3.12 7.97
CA GLU A 147 14.11 3.85 9.00
C GLU A 147 15.46 3.16 9.24
N ASN A 148 16.53 3.93 9.24
CA ASN A 148 17.85 3.45 9.61
C ASN A 148 18.30 4.17 10.88
N THR A 149 18.61 3.40 11.92
CA THR A 149 19.04 3.91 13.21
C THR A 149 20.44 3.38 13.53
N ALA A 150 21.32 4.25 13.97
CA ALA A 150 22.64 3.86 14.48
C ALA A 150 22.77 4.30 15.93
N SER A 151 23.12 3.38 16.83
CA SER A 151 23.37 3.69 18.22
C SER A 151 24.60 2.93 18.74
N PRO A 152 25.34 3.49 19.73
CA PRO A 152 26.49 2.81 20.34
C PRO A 152 26.13 1.48 20.99
N GLU A 153 24.88 1.33 21.46
CA GLU A 153 24.44 0.17 22.22
C GLU A 153 23.93 -0.97 21.34
N ARG A 154 23.23 -0.61 20.23
CA ARG A 154 22.58 -1.59 19.33
C ARG A 154 23.26 -1.73 17.97
N GLY A 155 24.26 -0.89 17.69
CA GLY A 155 24.84 -0.81 16.36
C GLY A 155 23.88 -0.17 15.35
N GLU A 156 24.00 -0.57 14.11
CA GLU A 156 23.11 -0.14 13.03
C GLU A 156 21.95 -1.11 12.89
N VAL A 157 20.74 -0.58 12.81
CA VAL A 157 19.50 -1.33 12.62
C VAL A 157 18.64 -0.63 11.60
N SER A 158 18.13 -1.41 10.65
CA SER A 158 17.15 -0.95 9.65
C SER A 158 15.79 -1.52 9.96
N ARG A 159 14.77 -0.67 10.00
CA ARG A 159 13.37 -1.04 10.12
C ARG A 159 12.66 -0.76 8.80
N LEU A 160 11.98 -1.76 8.28
CA LEU A 160 11.18 -1.67 7.07
C LEU A 160 9.73 -1.99 7.40
N THR A 161 8.83 -1.09 7.02
CA THR A 161 7.40 -1.40 6.96
C THR A 161 7.04 -1.77 5.54
N LEU A 162 6.64 -3.01 5.34
CA LEU A 162 6.27 -3.56 4.04
C LEU A 162 4.75 -3.73 3.96
N ARG A 163 4.18 -3.44 2.81
CA ARG A 163 2.76 -3.63 2.51
C ARG A 163 2.59 -4.48 1.27
N GLU A 164 1.42 -5.10 1.14
CA GLU A 164 1.09 -5.91 -0.03
C GLU A 164 1.26 -5.09 -1.31
N ARG A 165 1.87 -5.71 -2.32
CA ARG A 165 2.00 -5.13 -3.64
C ARG A 165 0.70 -5.35 -4.40
N MET A 166 0.06 -4.27 -4.79
CA MET A 166 -1.17 -4.29 -5.56
C MET A 166 -0.92 -4.01 -7.04
#